data_4281e21ad4ed6ffb94d14d41b29e7ef0
#
_entry.id   4281e21ad4ed6ffb94d14d41b29e7ef0
#
_cell.length_a   1.000
_cell.length_b   1.000
_cell.length_c   1.000
_cell.angle_alpha   90.00
_cell.angle_beta   90.00
_cell.angle_gamma   90.00
#
_symmetry.space_group_name_H-M   'P 1'
#
loop_
_entity.id
_entity.type
_entity.pdbx_description
1 polymer ?
#
loop_
_entity_poly.entity_id
_entity_poly.type
_entity_poly.pdbx_seq_one_letter_code
_entity_poly.pdbx_strand_id
1 'polypeptide(L)'
;MADPSLYRTIAVASTFSPRFDQVLSEAKRVRDRFGSELSLIYVGDNTREVAEKFSGALRRLSLPENSAIHYEQGDPAAGILRAIERHGIDLIIAGALEKEIVLHPFLGNVARRLLREGRNSVMLFTNPQREPKPLRKFVFIAEYSDHAAKALRLTLYLAALEKSDRVYVIRVITTFDEARAAKDGRGSHESDEEAKLEQFVLALGDIEVPTEVRCIRGNTGFVAADFVKSVEADLLVVPLDPQKNEGQLPANLEWLTDVIPCNLWAIR
;
A
#
# COMPACT_ATOMS: atom_id res chain seq x y z
N MET A 1 -1.93 20.73 -4.92
CA MET A 1 -2.59 19.44 -5.23
C MET A 1 -1.54 18.49 -5.79
N ALA A 2 -1.50 17.23 -5.35
CA ALA A 2 -0.64 16.23 -5.98
C ALA A 2 -1.10 16.05 -7.43
N ASP A 3 -0.15 15.91 -8.36
CA ASP A 3 -0.47 15.62 -9.76
C ASP A 3 -1.19 14.26 -9.83
N PRO A 4 -2.45 14.19 -10.27
CA PRO A 4 -3.20 12.95 -10.37
C PRO A 4 -2.60 11.96 -11.38
N SER A 5 -1.56 12.35 -12.12
CA SER A 5 -0.87 11.50 -13.09
C SER A 5 0.05 10.44 -12.45
N LEU A 6 0.19 10.39 -11.12
CA LEU A 6 1.13 9.50 -10.44
C LEU A 6 0.86 8.00 -10.63
N TYR A 7 -0.40 7.61 -10.82
CA TYR A 7 -0.77 6.24 -11.18
C TYR A 7 -1.61 6.26 -12.45
N ARG A 8 -0.95 6.25 -13.60
CA ARG A 8 -1.63 6.15 -14.91
C ARG A 8 -2.14 4.74 -15.15
N THR A 9 -1.34 3.76 -14.78
CA THR A 9 -1.59 2.34 -15.00
C THR A 9 -1.65 1.58 -13.69
N ILE A 10 -2.80 0.98 -13.44
CA ILE A 10 -3.02 0.09 -12.31
C ILE A 10 -3.24 -1.32 -12.86
N ALA A 11 -2.64 -2.32 -12.22
CA ALA A 11 -2.93 -3.71 -12.55
C ALA A 11 -3.42 -4.50 -11.33
N VAL A 12 -4.26 -5.50 -11.58
CA VAL A 12 -4.67 -6.49 -10.59
C VAL A 12 -3.90 -7.77 -10.83
N ALA A 13 -3.18 -8.24 -9.80
CA ALA A 13 -2.63 -9.60 -9.80
C ALA A 13 -3.79 -10.59 -9.62
N SER A 14 -4.11 -11.31 -10.68
CA SER A 14 -5.31 -12.12 -10.77
C SER A 14 -5.01 -13.60 -10.57
N THR A 15 -5.75 -14.20 -9.67
CA THR A 15 -5.96 -15.64 -9.62
C THR A 15 -7.47 -15.86 -9.56
N PHE A 16 -7.99 -16.92 -10.17
CA PHE A 16 -9.44 -17.22 -10.03
C PHE A 16 -9.76 -17.80 -8.65
N SER A 17 -9.24 -17.15 -7.60
CA SER A 17 -9.61 -17.47 -6.22
C SER A 17 -11.05 -17.04 -5.93
N PRO A 18 -11.69 -17.58 -4.90
CA PRO A 18 -13.03 -17.16 -4.49
C PRO A 18 -13.17 -15.65 -4.19
N ARG A 19 -12.04 -14.97 -3.94
CA ARG A 19 -11.98 -13.53 -3.65
C ARG A 19 -11.61 -12.66 -4.84
N PHE A 20 -11.48 -13.22 -6.03
CA PHE A 20 -11.07 -12.45 -7.22
C PHE A 20 -12.00 -11.26 -7.50
N ASP A 21 -13.32 -11.48 -7.51
CA ASP A 21 -14.30 -10.41 -7.74
C ASP A 21 -14.19 -9.30 -6.69
N GLN A 22 -13.93 -9.64 -5.42
CA GLN A 22 -13.73 -8.67 -4.34
C GLN A 22 -12.47 -7.82 -4.56
N VAL A 23 -11.34 -8.46 -4.88
CA VAL A 23 -10.08 -7.73 -5.16
C VAL A 23 -10.24 -6.83 -6.38
N LEU A 24 -10.93 -7.31 -7.41
CA LEU A 24 -11.21 -6.52 -8.62
C LEU A 24 -12.16 -5.34 -8.32
N SER A 25 -13.12 -5.49 -7.41
CA SER A 25 -13.98 -4.39 -6.94
C SER A 25 -13.19 -3.31 -6.19
N GLU A 26 -12.26 -3.72 -5.32
CA GLU A 26 -11.35 -2.78 -4.65
C GLU A 26 -10.45 -2.05 -5.66
N ALA A 27 -9.92 -2.78 -6.64
CA ALA A 27 -9.12 -2.18 -7.70
C ALA A 27 -9.91 -1.20 -8.56
N LYS A 28 -11.19 -1.51 -8.87
CA LYS A 28 -12.09 -0.57 -9.53
C LYS A 28 -12.24 0.72 -8.74
N ARG A 29 -12.47 0.63 -7.42
CA ARG A 29 -12.56 1.82 -6.56
C ARG A 29 -11.29 2.66 -6.63
N VAL A 30 -10.11 2.05 -6.45
CA VAL A 30 -8.81 2.74 -6.52
C VAL A 30 -8.59 3.38 -7.89
N ARG A 31 -8.86 2.63 -8.95
CA ARG A 31 -8.80 3.12 -10.34
C ARG A 31 -9.69 4.34 -10.55
N ASP A 32 -10.94 4.28 -10.08
CA ASP A 32 -11.89 5.37 -10.24
C ASP A 32 -11.49 6.63 -9.44
N ARG A 33 -10.78 6.46 -8.30
CA ARG A 33 -10.23 7.59 -7.52
C ARG A 33 -9.05 8.27 -8.22
N PHE A 34 -8.16 7.49 -8.82
CA PHE A 34 -7.00 8.05 -9.52
C PHE A 34 -7.27 8.38 -11.00
N GLY A 35 -8.38 7.94 -11.56
CA GLY A 35 -8.66 8.08 -13.00
C GLY A 35 -7.72 7.23 -13.87
N SER A 36 -7.25 6.10 -13.36
CA SER A 36 -6.23 5.26 -13.97
C SER A 36 -6.81 4.34 -15.05
N GLU A 37 -5.93 3.85 -15.94
CA GLU A 37 -6.21 2.67 -16.74
C GLU A 37 -6.05 1.41 -15.90
N LEU A 38 -6.94 0.42 -16.09
CA LEU A 38 -6.88 -0.85 -15.37
C LEU A 38 -6.51 -1.99 -16.31
N SER A 39 -5.54 -2.78 -15.91
CA SER A 39 -5.18 -4.05 -16.55
C SER A 39 -5.24 -5.21 -15.55
N LEU A 40 -5.19 -6.43 -16.08
CA LEU A 40 -5.14 -7.66 -15.31
C LEU A 40 -3.84 -8.38 -15.63
N ILE A 41 -3.21 -8.96 -14.62
CA ILE A 41 -2.04 -9.83 -14.80
C ILE A 41 -2.43 -11.24 -14.36
N TYR A 42 -2.27 -12.20 -15.24
CA TYR A 42 -2.56 -13.60 -14.99
C TYR A 42 -1.34 -14.47 -15.30
N VAL A 43 -0.94 -15.28 -14.34
CA VAL A 43 0.13 -16.26 -14.53
C VAL A 43 -0.49 -17.62 -14.80
N GLY A 44 -0.46 -18.04 -16.05
CA GLY A 44 -1.05 -19.26 -16.56
C GLY A 44 -1.34 -19.16 -18.05
N ASP A 45 -1.94 -20.22 -18.60
CA ASP A 45 -2.21 -20.32 -20.03
C ASP A 45 -3.31 -19.36 -20.48
N ASN A 46 -3.08 -18.73 -21.61
CA ASN A 46 -4.09 -17.93 -22.32
C ASN A 46 -5.06 -18.86 -23.04
N THR A 47 -6.06 -19.33 -22.32
CA THR A 47 -7.12 -20.18 -22.89
C THR A 47 -8.40 -19.35 -23.09
N ARG A 48 -9.27 -19.82 -24.00
CA ARG A 48 -10.57 -19.20 -24.22
C ARG A 48 -11.41 -19.14 -22.94
N GLU A 49 -11.37 -20.20 -22.14
CA GLU A 49 -12.07 -20.26 -20.85
C GLU A 49 -11.60 -19.16 -19.87
N VAL A 50 -10.28 -18.97 -19.78
CA VAL A 50 -9.67 -17.92 -18.96
C VAL A 50 -10.07 -16.52 -19.46
N ALA A 51 -10.03 -16.28 -20.75
CA ALA A 51 -10.44 -15.01 -21.34
C ALA A 51 -11.94 -14.71 -21.09
N GLU A 52 -12.81 -15.72 -21.22
CA GLU A 52 -14.24 -15.61 -20.95
C GLU A 52 -14.51 -15.31 -19.46
N LYS A 53 -13.76 -15.90 -18.53
CA LYS A 53 -13.86 -15.61 -17.10
C LYS A 53 -13.50 -14.15 -16.80
N PHE A 54 -12.44 -13.63 -17.39
CA PHE A 54 -12.07 -12.22 -17.22
C PHE A 54 -13.10 -11.27 -17.81
N SER A 55 -13.52 -11.50 -19.04
CA SER A 55 -14.57 -10.69 -19.69
C SER A 55 -15.85 -10.68 -18.87
N GLY A 56 -16.25 -11.82 -18.32
CA GLY A 56 -17.40 -11.94 -17.44
C GLY A 56 -17.24 -11.14 -16.13
N ALA A 57 -16.05 -11.16 -15.52
CA ALA A 57 -15.76 -10.39 -14.30
C ALA A 57 -15.74 -8.87 -14.58
N LEU A 58 -15.10 -8.43 -15.65
CA LEU A 58 -15.07 -7.03 -16.06
C LEU A 58 -16.49 -6.51 -16.31
N ARG A 59 -17.32 -7.28 -17.01
CA ARG A 59 -18.71 -6.92 -17.29
C ARG A 59 -19.55 -6.83 -16.02
N ARG A 60 -19.44 -7.80 -15.09
CA ARG A 60 -20.17 -7.77 -13.81
C ARG A 60 -19.87 -6.52 -12.99
N LEU A 61 -18.66 -6.02 -13.07
CA LEU A 61 -18.22 -4.84 -12.32
C LEU A 61 -18.30 -3.53 -13.12
N SER A 62 -18.88 -3.56 -14.32
CA SER A 62 -18.96 -2.40 -15.22
C SER A 62 -17.58 -1.77 -15.46
N LEU A 63 -16.57 -2.61 -15.61
CA LEU A 63 -15.22 -2.24 -16.04
C LEU A 63 -15.11 -2.33 -17.57
N PRO A 64 -14.19 -1.59 -18.20
CA PRO A 64 -14.01 -1.67 -19.65
C PRO A 64 -13.66 -3.10 -20.08
N GLU A 65 -14.46 -3.69 -20.96
CA GLU A 65 -14.24 -5.05 -21.47
C GLU A 65 -12.96 -5.18 -22.30
N ASN A 66 -12.43 -4.07 -22.80
CA ASN A 66 -11.15 -3.97 -23.51
C ASN A 66 -9.95 -3.74 -22.57
N SER A 67 -10.13 -3.85 -21.26
CA SER A 67 -9.00 -3.80 -20.32
C SER A 67 -7.96 -4.84 -20.70
N ALA A 68 -6.69 -4.44 -20.74
CA ALA A 68 -5.60 -5.34 -21.11
C ALA A 68 -5.46 -6.50 -20.12
N ILE A 69 -5.25 -7.70 -20.64
CA ILE A 69 -4.93 -8.88 -19.83
C ILE A 69 -3.53 -9.35 -20.22
N HIS A 70 -2.60 -9.27 -19.28
CA HIS A 70 -1.21 -9.68 -19.47
C HIS A 70 -1.04 -11.11 -18.96
N TYR A 71 -0.71 -12.02 -19.90
CA TYR A 71 -0.50 -13.42 -19.60
C TYR A 71 1.00 -13.69 -19.40
N GLU A 72 1.34 -14.32 -18.30
CA GLU A 72 2.69 -14.74 -17.95
C GLU A 72 2.75 -16.22 -17.61
N GLN A 73 3.94 -16.81 -17.70
CA GLN A 73 4.17 -18.21 -17.42
C GLN A 73 5.16 -18.40 -16.26
N GLY A 74 5.08 -19.55 -15.60
CA GLY A 74 6.02 -19.99 -14.56
C GLY A 74 5.60 -19.58 -13.14
N ASP A 75 6.56 -19.19 -12.34
CA ASP A 75 6.31 -18.78 -10.95
C ASP A 75 5.42 -17.54 -10.87
N PRO A 76 4.34 -17.57 -10.07
CA PRO A 76 3.36 -16.49 -10.02
C PRO A 76 3.96 -15.11 -9.67
N ALA A 77 4.81 -15.04 -8.64
CA ALA A 77 5.38 -13.76 -8.24
C ALA A 77 6.35 -13.21 -9.29
N ALA A 78 7.21 -14.09 -9.83
CA ALA A 78 8.14 -13.69 -10.89
C ALA A 78 7.41 -13.27 -12.17
N GLY A 79 6.32 -13.96 -12.54
CA GLY A 79 5.48 -13.58 -13.67
C GLY A 79 4.86 -12.21 -13.50
N ILE A 80 4.26 -11.94 -12.34
CA ILE A 80 3.69 -10.63 -12.05
C ILE A 80 4.75 -9.53 -12.11
N LEU A 81 5.92 -9.74 -11.50
CA LEU A 81 7.02 -8.76 -11.51
C LEU A 81 7.49 -8.46 -12.95
N ARG A 82 7.65 -9.49 -13.80
CA ARG A 82 7.98 -9.28 -15.21
C ARG A 82 6.91 -8.48 -15.97
N ALA A 83 5.63 -8.78 -15.73
CA ALA A 83 4.53 -8.05 -16.37
C ALA A 83 4.52 -6.58 -15.93
N ILE A 84 4.71 -6.29 -14.64
CA ILE A 84 4.81 -4.93 -14.10
C ILE A 84 5.90 -4.14 -14.82
N GLU A 85 7.11 -4.69 -14.93
CA GLU A 85 8.23 -4.04 -15.58
C GLU A 85 8.00 -3.85 -17.10
N ARG A 86 7.54 -4.91 -17.79
CA ARG A 86 7.33 -4.90 -19.24
C ARG A 86 6.25 -3.92 -19.69
N HIS A 87 5.20 -3.75 -18.89
CA HIS A 87 4.04 -2.94 -19.27
C HIS A 87 3.98 -1.60 -18.54
N GLY A 88 5.01 -1.23 -17.76
CA GLY A 88 5.09 0.05 -17.06
C GLY A 88 3.93 0.26 -16.08
N ILE A 89 3.61 -0.76 -15.30
CA ILE A 89 2.53 -0.67 -14.30
C ILE A 89 3.01 0.14 -13.10
N ASP A 90 2.29 1.20 -12.75
CA ASP A 90 2.66 2.10 -11.64
C ASP A 90 2.26 1.51 -10.28
N LEU A 91 1.08 0.88 -10.22
CA LEU A 91 0.52 0.31 -8.99
C LEU A 91 -0.03 -1.10 -9.25
N ILE A 92 0.45 -2.08 -8.49
CA ILE A 92 -0.12 -3.42 -8.47
C ILE A 92 -1.08 -3.58 -7.28
N ILE A 93 -2.27 -4.09 -7.54
CA ILE A 93 -3.27 -4.39 -6.53
C ILE A 93 -3.45 -5.90 -6.42
N ALA A 94 -3.43 -6.40 -5.18
CA ALA A 94 -3.58 -7.83 -4.92
C ALA A 94 -4.32 -8.09 -3.60
N GLY A 95 -4.86 -9.30 -3.45
CA GLY A 95 -5.28 -9.82 -2.15
C GLY A 95 -4.06 -10.21 -1.32
N ALA A 96 -4.12 -9.89 -0.03
CA ALA A 96 -3.00 -10.14 0.88
C ALA A 96 -2.87 -11.58 1.34
N LEU A 97 -3.98 -12.33 1.43
CA LEU A 97 -4.06 -13.60 2.14
C LEU A 97 -4.15 -14.80 1.20
N GLU A 98 -3.39 -15.83 1.50
CA GLU A 98 -3.37 -17.09 0.73
C GLU A 98 -4.50 -18.06 1.12
N LYS A 99 -4.99 -18.05 2.37
CA LYS A 99 -6.05 -18.95 2.87
C LYS A 99 -6.81 -18.36 4.06
N GLU A 100 -8.04 -18.81 4.23
CA GLU A 100 -8.92 -18.53 5.36
C GLU A 100 -8.44 -19.16 6.69
N ILE A 101 -7.24 -18.85 7.15
CA ILE A 101 -6.77 -19.31 8.46
C ILE A 101 -6.98 -18.21 9.49
N VAL A 102 -7.86 -18.53 10.38
CA VAL A 102 -8.72 -17.80 11.29
C VAL A 102 -8.03 -16.96 12.38
N LEU A 103 -6.72 -17.00 12.60
CA LEU A 103 -6.14 -16.39 13.81
C LEU A 103 -5.10 -15.30 13.59
N HIS A 104 -4.38 -15.30 12.49
CA HIS A 104 -3.45 -14.21 12.12
C HIS A 104 -3.37 -14.08 10.59
N PRO A 105 -3.58 -12.89 10.02
CA PRO A 105 -3.44 -12.68 8.59
C PRO A 105 -1.95 -12.71 8.20
N PHE A 106 -1.48 -13.86 7.74
CA PHE A 106 -0.16 -13.96 7.13
C PHE A 106 -0.22 -13.53 5.67
N LEU A 107 0.77 -12.75 5.24
CA LEU A 107 0.96 -12.45 3.82
C LEU A 107 1.19 -13.74 3.03
N GLY A 108 0.42 -13.91 1.97
CA GLY A 108 0.67 -14.93 0.96
C GLY A 108 2.06 -14.75 0.33
N ASN A 109 2.65 -15.86 -0.13
CA ASN A 109 4.00 -15.86 -0.68
C ASN A 109 4.15 -14.86 -1.86
N VAL A 110 3.16 -14.77 -2.73
CA VAL A 110 3.16 -13.80 -3.85
C VAL A 110 3.19 -12.36 -3.33
N ALA A 111 2.29 -12.01 -2.41
CA ALA A 111 2.22 -10.65 -1.86
C ALA A 111 3.52 -10.26 -1.13
N ARG A 112 4.11 -11.20 -0.38
CA ARG A 112 5.41 -11.01 0.29
C ARG A 112 6.53 -10.71 -0.71
N ARG A 113 6.58 -11.46 -1.82
CA ARG A 113 7.58 -11.24 -2.86
C ARG A 113 7.35 -9.94 -3.62
N LEU A 114 6.12 -9.55 -3.90
CA LEU A 114 5.81 -8.24 -4.50
C LEU A 114 6.29 -7.09 -3.63
N LEU A 115 6.13 -7.20 -2.29
CA LEU A 115 6.65 -6.19 -1.37
C LEU A 115 8.19 -6.16 -1.30
N ARG A 116 8.85 -7.31 -1.38
CA ARG A 116 10.32 -7.40 -1.26
C ARG A 116 11.07 -7.12 -2.55
N GLU A 117 10.57 -7.63 -3.67
CA GLU A 117 11.28 -7.65 -4.95
C GLU A 117 10.73 -6.61 -5.94
N GLY A 118 9.51 -6.12 -5.72
CA GLY A 118 8.88 -5.15 -6.61
C GLY A 118 9.56 -3.78 -6.55
N ARG A 119 9.57 -3.08 -7.68
CA ARG A 119 10.07 -1.69 -7.79
C ARG A 119 8.95 -0.67 -7.90
N ASN A 120 7.72 -1.12 -8.01
CA ASN A 120 6.52 -0.34 -8.20
C ASN A 120 5.69 -0.33 -6.91
N SER A 121 4.77 0.61 -6.81
CA SER A 121 3.86 0.65 -5.68
C SER A 121 2.97 -0.58 -5.61
N VAL A 122 2.67 -1.03 -4.39
CA VAL A 122 1.88 -2.24 -4.13
C VAL A 122 0.75 -1.88 -3.16
N MET A 123 -0.48 -2.24 -3.50
CA MET A 123 -1.62 -2.13 -2.58
C MET A 123 -2.20 -3.52 -2.33
N LEU A 124 -2.27 -3.89 -1.06
CA LEU A 124 -2.72 -5.19 -0.61
C LEU A 124 -4.01 -5.07 0.21
N PHE A 125 -5.03 -5.81 -0.20
CA PHE A 125 -6.29 -5.87 0.53
C PHE A 125 -6.38 -7.15 1.36
N THR A 126 -6.50 -6.99 2.67
CA THR A 126 -6.60 -8.12 3.62
C THR A 126 -8.00 -8.70 3.68
N ASN A 127 -9.01 -7.85 3.55
CA ASN A 127 -10.41 -8.25 3.56
C ASN A 127 -11.20 -7.54 2.45
N PRO A 128 -10.91 -7.84 1.16
CA PRO A 128 -11.57 -7.17 0.04
C PRO A 128 -13.07 -7.46 0.03
N GLN A 129 -13.86 -6.46 -0.35
CA GLN A 129 -15.32 -6.54 -0.38
C GLN A 129 -15.84 -6.45 -1.81
N ARG A 130 -17.00 -7.09 -2.09
CA ARG A 130 -17.70 -6.93 -3.38
C ARG A 130 -18.24 -5.52 -3.58
N GLU A 131 -18.64 -4.90 -2.48
CA GLU A 131 -19.08 -3.51 -2.41
C GLU A 131 -18.11 -2.76 -1.48
N PRO A 132 -17.00 -2.24 -2.03
CA PRO A 132 -15.96 -1.59 -1.24
C PRO A 132 -16.49 -0.39 -0.46
N LYS A 133 -16.23 -0.37 0.83
CA LYS A 133 -16.53 0.80 1.66
C LYS A 133 -15.42 1.84 1.52
N PRO A 134 -15.72 3.15 1.64
CA PRO A 134 -14.71 4.18 1.69
C PRO A 134 -13.69 3.91 2.79
N LEU A 135 -12.42 4.20 2.51
CA LEU A 135 -11.36 4.13 3.51
C LEU A 135 -11.45 5.36 4.42
N ARG A 136 -11.79 5.16 5.68
CA ARG A 136 -12.07 6.25 6.62
C ARG A 136 -10.86 6.71 7.40
N LYS A 137 -9.98 5.78 7.78
CA LYS A 137 -8.83 6.07 8.62
C LYS A 137 -7.57 5.53 7.96
N PHE A 138 -6.59 6.41 7.80
CA PHE A 138 -5.27 6.07 7.27
C PHE A 138 -4.23 6.19 8.37
N VAL A 139 -3.22 5.33 8.35
CA VAL A 139 -2.01 5.49 9.12
C VAL A 139 -0.83 5.52 8.15
N PHE A 140 -0.07 6.60 8.18
CA PHE A 140 1.14 6.80 7.37
C PHE A 140 2.38 6.70 8.28
N ILE A 141 3.32 5.81 7.95
CA ILE A 141 4.61 5.73 8.64
C ILE A 141 5.55 6.77 8.05
N ALA A 142 5.90 7.78 8.83
CA ALA A 142 6.71 8.89 8.37
C ALA A 142 8.21 8.60 8.42
N GLU A 143 8.89 9.00 7.35
CA GLU A 143 10.33 9.20 7.26
C GLU A 143 10.58 10.64 6.78
N TYR A 144 11.69 11.25 7.22
CA TYR A 144 12.05 12.60 6.78
C TYR A 144 12.85 12.55 5.49
N SER A 145 12.16 12.30 4.37
CA SER A 145 12.76 12.27 3.03
C SER A 145 11.81 12.90 2.00
N ASP A 146 12.36 13.35 0.88
CA ASP A 146 11.55 13.88 -0.22
C ASP A 146 10.59 12.84 -0.79
N HIS A 147 11.02 11.57 -0.80
CA HIS A 147 10.16 10.47 -1.23
C HIS A 147 8.97 10.30 -0.27
N ALA A 148 9.21 10.29 1.04
CA ALA A 148 8.14 10.20 2.02
C ALA A 148 7.20 11.41 1.97
N ALA A 149 7.70 12.61 1.69
CA ALA A 149 6.87 13.80 1.48
C ALA A 149 5.95 13.64 0.26
N LYS A 150 6.46 13.11 -0.85
CA LYS A 150 5.65 12.80 -2.05
C LYS A 150 4.61 11.72 -1.75
N ALA A 151 5.01 10.64 -1.06
CA ALA A 151 4.12 9.57 -0.66
C ALA A 151 3.01 10.06 0.28
N LEU A 152 3.33 10.97 1.23
CA LEU A 152 2.32 11.55 2.11
C LEU A 152 1.33 12.46 1.34
N ARG A 153 1.80 13.27 0.38
CA ARG A 153 0.90 14.04 -0.50
C ARG A 153 -0.08 13.13 -1.24
N LEU A 154 0.42 12.02 -1.79
CA LEU A 154 -0.41 11.05 -2.50
C LEU A 154 -1.41 10.37 -1.55
N THR A 155 -1.00 10.09 -0.32
CA THR A 155 -1.86 9.54 0.74
C THR A 155 -2.99 10.50 1.07
N LEU A 156 -2.67 11.79 1.30
CA LEU A 156 -3.65 12.83 1.60
C LEU A 156 -4.62 13.05 0.43
N TYR A 157 -4.11 12.99 -0.80
CA TYR A 157 -4.95 13.07 -2.00
C TYR A 157 -5.97 11.93 -2.06
N LEU A 158 -5.54 10.67 -1.87
CA LEU A 158 -6.47 9.54 -1.84
C LEU A 158 -7.46 9.67 -0.66
N ALA A 159 -6.98 10.09 0.51
CA ALA A 159 -7.81 10.27 1.69
C ALA A 159 -8.90 11.34 1.47
N ALA A 160 -8.58 12.44 0.76
CA ALA A 160 -9.56 13.46 0.37
C ALA A 160 -10.62 12.89 -0.59
N LEU A 161 -10.21 12.13 -1.60
CA LEU A 161 -11.12 11.47 -2.55
C LEU A 161 -12.01 10.41 -1.88
N GLU A 162 -11.53 9.75 -0.84
CA GLU A 162 -12.28 8.79 -0.03
C GLU A 162 -13.18 9.49 1.02
N LYS A 163 -13.02 10.81 1.21
CA LYS A 163 -13.66 11.59 2.28
C LYS A 163 -13.37 10.98 3.64
N SER A 164 -12.09 10.72 3.88
CA SER A 164 -11.62 10.07 5.08
C SER A 164 -11.82 10.92 6.32
N ASP A 165 -12.09 10.27 7.43
CA ASP A 165 -12.33 10.94 8.71
C ASP A 165 -11.00 11.45 9.30
N ARG A 166 -9.89 10.71 9.06
CA ARG A 166 -8.57 11.07 9.61
C ARG A 166 -7.41 10.37 8.92
N VAL A 167 -6.29 11.10 8.84
CA VAL A 167 -4.98 10.56 8.50
C VAL A 167 -4.06 10.72 9.72
N TYR A 168 -3.59 9.61 10.26
CA TYR A 168 -2.58 9.59 11.31
C TYR A 168 -1.20 9.52 10.64
N VAL A 169 -0.35 10.49 10.90
CA VAL A 169 1.05 10.48 10.47
C VAL A 169 1.90 10.11 11.68
N ILE A 170 2.46 8.90 11.66
CA ILE A 170 3.19 8.38 12.82
C ILE A 170 4.69 8.27 12.55
N ARG A 171 5.48 8.56 13.57
CA ARG A 171 6.91 8.29 13.60
C ARG A 171 7.20 7.26 14.69
N VAL A 172 7.81 6.14 14.31
CA VAL A 172 8.29 5.15 15.30
C VAL A 172 9.70 5.54 15.72
N ILE A 173 9.88 5.74 17.03
CA ILE A 173 11.16 6.07 17.65
C ILE A 173 11.68 4.82 18.36
N THR A 174 12.82 4.31 17.89
CA THR A 174 13.46 3.14 18.51
C THR A 174 14.45 3.56 19.60
N THR A 175 14.77 2.65 20.52
CA THR A 175 15.85 2.88 21.51
C THR A 175 17.20 3.13 20.85
N PHE A 176 17.41 2.64 19.63
CA PHE A 176 18.60 2.93 18.85
C PHE A 176 18.62 4.40 18.39
N ASP A 177 17.49 4.94 17.95
CA ASP A 177 17.36 6.35 17.59
C ASP A 177 17.63 7.24 18.81
N GLU A 178 17.09 6.88 19.98
CA GLU A 178 17.31 7.60 21.24
C GLU A 178 18.79 7.57 21.67
N ALA A 179 19.44 6.41 21.58
CA ALA A 179 20.84 6.26 21.92
C ALA A 179 21.77 7.06 20.99
N ARG A 180 21.42 7.14 19.70
CA ARG A 180 22.14 7.94 18.72
C ARG A 180 21.97 9.44 18.99
N ALA A 181 20.76 9.89 19.24
CA ALA A 181 20.47 11.28 19.60
C ALA A 181 21.21 11.73 20.87
N ALA A 182 21.27 10.85 21.88
CA ALA A 182 22.02 11.12 23.11
C ALA A 182 23.54 11.25 22.87
N LYS A 183 24.13 10.46 21.97
CA LYS A 183 25.55 10.58 21.58
C LYS A 183 25.85 11.88 20.84
N ASP A 184 24.92 12.36 20.03
CA ASP A 184 25.08 13.61 19.26
C ASP A 184 24.81 14.87 20.11
N GLY A 185 24.64 14.71 21.46
CA GLY A 185 24.37 15.81 22.39
C GLY A 185 22.99 16.46 22.19
N ARG A 186 22.16 15.86 21.38
CA ARG A 186 20.76 16.25 21.17
C ARG A 186 19.92 15.39 22.11
N GLY A 187 19.57 15.94 23.26
CA GLY A 187 18.56 15.30 24.09
C GLY A 187 17.29 15.15 23.24
N SER A 188 16.94 13.94 22.84
CA SER A 188 15.70 13.72 22.10
C SER A 188 14.54 13.80 23.09
N HIS A 189 14.02 15.01 23.28
CA HIS A 189 12.73 15.16 23.90
C HIS A 189 11.66 14.75 22.88
N GLU A 190 10.70 13.96 23.32
CA GLU A 190 9.55 13.54 22.50
C GLU A 190 8.86 14.74 21.85
N SER A 191 8.78 15.86 22.57
CA SER A 191 8.29 17.14 22.08
C SER A 191 9.05 17.66 20.85
N ASP A 192 10.35 17.42 20.74
CA ASP A 192 11.16 17.89 19.62
C ASP A 192 10.93 17.06 18.36
N GLU A 193 10.75 15.73 18.51
CA GLU A 193 10.42 14.87 17.37
C GLU A 193 8.96 15.06 16.92
N GLU A 194 8.04 15.32 17.85
CA GLU A 194 6.64 15.63 17.51
C GLU A 194 6.54 16.97 16.77
N ALA A 195 7.22 18.01 17.27
CA ALA A 195 7.30 19.30 16.58
C ALA A 195 7.93 19.19 15.18
N LYS A 196 8.96 18.37 15.02
CA LYS A 196 9.59 18.09 13.74
C LYS A 196 8.67 17.34 12.78
N LEU A 197 7.88 16.39 13.28
CA LEU A 197 6.88 15.67 12.49
C LEU A 197 5.75 16.61 12.07
N GLU A 198 5.31 17.51 12.96
CA GLU A 198 4.34 18.57 12.63
C GLU A 198 4.87 19.47 11.52
N GLN A 199 6.11 19.92 11.62
CA GLN A 199 6.74 20.74 10.58
C GLN A 199 6.85 20.00 9.25
N PHE A 200 7.16 18.71 9.26
CA PHE A 200 7.18 17.88 8.06
C PHE A 200 5.80 17.82 7.38
N VAL A 201 4.73 17.70 8.16
CA VAL A 201 3.36 17.69 7.65
C VAL A 201 2.96 19.09 7.15
N LEU A 202 3.23 20.15 7.92
CA LEU A 202 2.93 21.53 7.56
C LEU A 202 3.64 21.98 6.27
N ALA A 203 4.84 21.48 6.00
CA ALA A 203 5.59 21.77 4.78
C ALA A 203 4.94 21.24 3.50
N LEU A 204 3.92 20.38 3.60
CA LEU A 204 3.15 19.89 2.45
C LEU A 204 2.14 20.92 1.92
N GLY A 205 1.83 21.98 2.68
CA GLY A 205 0.85 23.00 2.36
C GLY A 205 -0.56 22.67 2.85
N ASP A 206 -1.57 23.18 2.16
CA ASP A 206 -2.97 22.98 2.56
C ASP A 206 -3.38 21.51 2.54
N ILE A 207 -3.92 21.06 3.67
CA ILE A 207 -4.37 19.70 3.89
C ILE A 207 -5.89 19.72 4.09
N GLU A 208 -6.61 19.11 3.14
CA GLU A 208 -8.08 19.05 3.15
C GLU A 208 -8.68 18.01 4.11
N VAL A 209 -7.82 17.11 4.62
CA VAL A 209 -8.26 15.98 5.48
C VAL A 209 -7.74 16.18 6.90
N PRO A 210 -8.58 15.93 7.94
CA PRO A 210 -8.11 15.98 9.32
C PRO A 210 -6.88 15.10 9.51
N THR A 211 -5.77 15.71 9.89
CA THR A 211 -4.47 15.03 10.05
C THR A 211 -4.00 15.15 11.49
N GLU A 212 -3.51 14.06 12.03
CA GLU A 212 -3.00 13.96 13.40
C GLU A 212 -1.59 13.36 13.38
N VAL A 213 -0.64 14.01 14.00
CA VAL A 213 0.73 13.52 14.14
C VAL A 213 0.92 12.80 15.48
N ARG A 214 1.72 11.73 15.47
CA ARG A 214 2.07 10.98 16.69
C ARG A 214 3.48 10.42 16.61
N CYS A 215 4.24 10.60 17.68
CA CYS A 215 5.47 9.87 17.89
C CYS A 215 5.17 8.64 18.76
N ILE A 216 5.59 7.46 18.31
CA ILE A 216 5.33 6.19 18.97
C ILE A 216 6.68 5.58 19.34
N ARG A 217 6.87 5.27 20.63
CA ARG A 217 8.10 4.65 21.13
C ARG A 217 8.00 3.13 21.12
N GLY A 218 9.03 2.47 20.65
CA GLY A 218 9.13 1.03 20.75
C GLY A 218 10.24 0.45 19.87
N ASN A 219 10.70 -0.73 20.27
CA ASN A 219 11.87 -1.38 19.67
C ASN A 219 11.54 -2.26 18.48
N THR A 220 10.27 -2.44 18.16
CA THR A 220 9.82 -3.35 17.10
C THR A 220 8.72 -2.70 16.28
N GLY A 221 8.59 -3.13 15.04
CA GLY A 221 7.50 -2.72 14.16
C GLY A 221 6.10 -3.10 14.69
N PHE A 222 6.01 -3.98 15.69
CA PHE A 222 4.75 -4.34 16.33
C PHE A 222 4.06 -3.14 16.98
N VAL A 223 4.81 -2.15 17.47
CA VAL A 223 4.23 -0.93 18.06
C VAL A 223 3.41 -0.15 17.02
N ALA A 224 3.89 -0.08 15.77
CA ALA A 224 3.11 0.51 14.68
C ALA A 224 1.87 -0.33 14.36
N ALA A 225 1.98 -1.66 14.36
CA ALA A 225 0.84 -2.55 14.14
C ALA A 225 -0.22 -2.42 15.24
N ASP A 226 0.20 -2.29 16.49
CA ASP A 226 -0.70 -2.08 17.63
C ASP A 226 -1.41 -0.72 17.56
N PHE A 227 -0.69 0.33 17.15
CA PHE A 227 -1.31 1.63 16.91
C PHE A 227 -2.35 1.55 15.80
N VAL A 228 -2.02 0.95 14.65
CA VAL A 228 -2.94 0.75 13.52
C VAL A 228 -4.23 0.05 13.98
N LYS A 229 -4.10 -1.00 14.81
CA LYS A 229 -5.25 -1.70 15.39
C LYS A 229 -6.02 -0.84 16.37
N SER A 230 -5.35 -0.08 17.24
CA SER A 230 -6.00 0.75 18.27
C SER A 230 -6.86 1.86 17.69
N VAL A 231 -6.46 2.42 16.54
CA VAL A 231 -7.25 3.44 15.84
C VAL A 231 -8.22 2.85 14.83
N GLU A 232 -8.22 1.52 14.66
CA GLU A 232 -9.04 0.80 13.66
C GLU A 232 -8.82 1.36 12.25
N ALA A 233 -7.56 1.46 11.84
CA ALA A 233 -7.21 1.99 10.53
C ALA A 233 -7.65 1.06 9.39
N ASP A 234 -8.16 1.64 8.31
CA ASP A 234 -8.53 0.91 7.09
C ASP A 234 -7.32 0.66 6.19
N LEU A 235 -6.36 1.59 6.21
CA LEU A 235 -5.19 1.53 5.34
C LEU A 235 -3.92 1.99 6.08
N LEU A 236 -2.93 1.11 6.10
CA LEU A 236 -1.56 1.44 6.48
C LEU A 236 -0.77 1.82 5.24
N VAL A 237 -0.12 2.98 5.28
CA VAL A 237 0.70 3.50 4.18
C VAL A 237 2.16 3.58 4.58
N VAL A 238 3.02 3.04 3.74
CA VAL A 238 4.46 2.96 3.98
C VAL A 238 5.22 3.49 2.77
N PRO A 239 6.01 4.56 2.91
CA PRO A 239 6.91 5.01 1.85
C PRO A 239 8.10 4.05 1.76
N LEU A 240 8.37 3.54 0.57
CA LEU A 240 9.51 2.67 0.27
C LEU A 240 10.37 3.35 -0.81
N ASP A 241 11.42 4.05 -0.39
CA ASP A 241 12.31 4.74 -1.32
C ASP A 241 13.04 3.72 -2.21
N PRO A 242 12.79 3.69 -3.53
CA PRO A 242 13.40 2.73 -4.43
C PRO A 242 14.92 2.91 -4.58
N GLN A 243 15.47 4.07 -4.20
CA GLN A 243 16.90 4.36 -4.22
C GLN A 243 17.60 3.89 -2.95
N LYS A 244 16.85 3.69 -1.87
CA LYS A 244 17.36 3.11 -0.63
C LYS A 244 17.17 1.60 -0.64
N ASN A 245 18.13 0.89 -0.03
CA ASN A 245 18.05 -0.57 0.17
C ASN A 245 17.94 -1.40 -1.11
N GLU A 246 18.36 -0.89 -2.28
CA GLU A 246 18.33 -1.63 -3.56
C GLU A 246 16.94 -2.23 -3.88
N GLY A 247 15.87 -1.55 -3.44
CA GLY A 247 14.48 -2.01 -3.60
C GLY A 247 14.02 -3.05 -2.57
N GLN A 248 14.85 -3.41 -1.59
CA GLN A 248 14.46 -4.29 -0.50
C GLN A 248 13.65 -3.55 0.57
N LEU A 249 12.83 -4.29 1.33
CA LEU A 249 12.17 -3.74 2.50
C LEU A 249 13.22 -3.31 3.54
N PRO A 250 13.16 -2.08 4.07
CA PRO A 250 13.99 -1.67 5.18
C PRO A 250 13.81 -2.61 6.39
N ALA A 251 14.86 -2.87 7.14
CA ALA A 251 14.82 -3.78 8.29
C ALA A 251 13.75 -3.40 9.33
N ASN A 252 13.50 -2.10 9.52
CA ASN A 252 12.45 -1.61 10.40
C ASN A 252 11.01 -1.86 9.89
N LEU A 253 10.86 -2.31 8.64
CA LEU A 253 9.58 -2.62 8.00
C LEU A 253 9.43 -4.11 7.64
N GLU A 254 10.42 -4.96 7.94
CA GLU A 254 10.36 -6.39 7.66
C GLU A 254 9.17 -7.08 8.34
N TRP A 255 8.74 -6.58 9.50
CA TRP A 255 7.56 -7.05 10.22
C TRP A 255 6.27 -7.05 9.37
N LEU A 256 6.18 -6.18 8.37
CA LEU A 256 5.05 -6.13 7.44
C LEU A 256 4.88 -7.44 6.66
N THR A 257 5.94 -8.22 6.52
CA THR A 257 5.87 -9.53 5.84
C THR A 257 5.28 -10.62 6.74
N ASP A 258 5.25 -10.39 8.04
CA ASP A 258 4.77 -11.35 9.02
C ASP A 258 3.35 -11.02 9.51
N VAL A 259 3.05 -9.73 9.72
CA VAL A 259 1.74 -9.27 10.21
C VAL A 259 1.31 -8.01 9.47
N ILE A 260 0.19 -8.09 8.76
CA ILE A 260 -0.48 -6.90 8.23
C ILE A 260 -1.72 -6.60 9.09
N PRO A 261 -1.77 -5.47 9.80
CA PRO A 261 -2.87 -5.15 10.71
C PRO A 261 -4.17 -4.76 10.00
N CYS A 262 -4.07 -4.22 8.78
CA CYS A 262 -5.17 -3.80 7.92
C CYS A 262 -4.73 -3.85 6.44
N ASN A 263 -5.45 -3.20 5.51
CA ASN A 263 -4.96 -3.05 4.15
C ASN A 263 -3.62 -2.29 4.15
N LEU A 264 -2.75 -2.60 3.19
CA LEU A 264 -1.42 -2.02 3.09
C LEU A 264 -1.23 -1.33 1.75
N TRP A 265 -0.65 -0.13 1.76
CA TRP A 265 -0.18 0.56 0.58
C TRP A 265 1.30 0.91 0.74
N ALA A 266 2.16 0.17 0.03
CA ALA A 266 3.58 0.44 -0.09
C ALA A 266 3.80 1.35 -1.31
N ILE A 267 4.27 2.59 -1.09
CA ILE A 267 4.48 3.60 -2.12
C ILE A 267 5.97 3.64 -2.49
N ARG A 268 6.27 3.40 -3.75
CA ARG A 268 7.61 3.48 -4.32
C ARG A 268 7.72 4.58 -5.36
#